data_a9a216a81f3245ff676a34183020a6e4
#
_entry.id   a9a216a81f3245ff676a34183020a6e4
#
_cell.length_a   1.000
_cell.length_b   1.000
_cell.length_c   1.000
_cell.angle_alpha   90.00
_cell.angle_beta   90.00
_cell.angle_gamma   90.00
#
_symmetry.space_group_name_H-M   'P 1'
#
loop_
_entity.id
_entity.type
_entity.pdbx_description
1 polymer ?
#
loop_
_entity_poly.entity_id
_entity_poly.type
_entity_poly.pdbx_seq_one_letter_code
_entity_poly.pdbx_strand_id
1 'polypeptide(L)'
;VIGYLVQNPALARAFRDRPLHRGTADYLEYNRAFKMAPKLSDYIEPGEILALKGSLDRPISGLVMDSRRVVPGNLFFAVPGLRSDGVSFVDEAVSRGASAVIAQKIPVHPPARVTFIQVADARAMLARVSQRFFNFPDRALTVSGVTGTNGKTTVSHLIRHFLNGNERVGLLGTISYDLGARTVPSFRTTPESLDVFGMLAQMRDAGCRNAVMEVSSHGIAQSRVLGLQFGAAVFTNLTRDHLDFHKTLEEYFEVKTRLFIGGVGTVPKVAVVNIDDEYGARLAARITAEAPSSRLVTFGENPRADVRAQDVVLNFRDTAFTLAWPGGSVPVDSPLVGRYNVSNLLAAAATAWALGRDPAAFIPRMRGFKGVPGRMERIEEGQPFNVLVDYAHTDDALRNALGMLRAITPGRLLVVFGCGGNRDRTKRPRMVRAVQEFADYAFATADNPRSEQVSRIFDDMREGVTDPEKITWIDDRRRAISLALDSAKPGDSLLIAGKGHEGYQEFADTVMPFDDRQVVRELIGVKALRT
;
A
#
# COMPACT_ATOMS: atom_id res chain seq x y z
N VAL A 1 -15.46 12.63 -10.96
CA VAL A 1 -16.69 13.42 -10.74
C VAL A 1 -17.87 12.49 -10.45
N ILE A 2 -18.00 11.36 -11.15
CA ILE A 2 -19.15 10.43 -11.00
C ILE A 2 -19.15 9.69 -9.63
N GLY A 3 -18.03 9.53 -8.96
CA GLY A 3 -17.94 8.80 -7.69
C GLY A 3 -18.41 9.54 -6.44
N TYR A 4 -18.49 10.87 -6.46
CA TYR A 4 -18.83 11.69 -5.28
C TYR A 4 -20.31 12.09 -5.21
N LEU A 5 -21.06 12.01 -6.30
CA LEU A 5 -22.50 12.28 -6.34
C LEU A 5 -23.37 11.14 -5.77
N VAL A 6 -22.79 9.96 -5.54
CA VAL A 6 -23.54 8.76 -5.14
C VAL A 6 -23.88 8.72 -3.63
N GLN A 7 -23.30 9.58 -2.81
CA GLN A 7 -23.46 9.49 -1.33
C GLN A 7 -24.62 10.33 -0.74
N ASN A 8 -25.32 11.11 -1.57
CA ASN A 8 -26.58 11.69 -1.15
C ASN A 8 -27.69 11.22 -2.08
N PRO A 9 -28.52 10.24 -1.67
CA PRO A 9 -29.59 9.67 -2.51
C PRO A 9 -30.60 10.72 -3.02
N ALA A 10 -30.78 11.81 -2.27
CA ALA A 10 -31.66 12.91 -2.68
C ALA A 10 -31.05 13.76 -3.80
N LEU A 11 -29.74 14.04 -3.74
CA LEU A 11 -29.02 14.76 -4.80
C LEU A 11 -28.77 13.86 -6.02
N ALA A 12 -28.51 12.58 -5.83
CA ALA A 12 -28.30 11.63 -6.93
C ALA A 12 -29.56 11.40 -7.77
N ARG A 13 -30.75 11.42 -7.16
CA ARG A 13 -32.03 11.35 -7.88
C ARG A 13 -32.33 12.64 -8.65
N ALA A 14 -31.98 13.81 -8.13
CA ALA A 14 -32.21 15.09 -8.79
C ALA A 14 -31.38 15.28 -10.08
N PHE A 15 -30.25 14.58 -10.21
CA PHE A 15 -29.32 14.77 -11.35
C PHE A 15 -29.27 13.61 -12.35
N ARG A 16 -30.00 12.50 -12.14
CA ARG A 16 -29.80 11.30 -12.97
C ARG A 16 -30.63 11.26 -14.26
N ASP A 17 -31.81 11.91 -14.34
CA ASP A 17 -32.78 11.58 -15.40
C ASP A 17 -33.55 12.74 -16.05
N ARG A 18 -33.13 14.03 -15.99
CA ARG A 18 -33.88 15.08 -16.70
C ARG A 18 -33.02 16.21 -17.27
N PRO A 19 -33.19 16.60 -18.54
CA PRO A 19 -32.71 17.90 -19.03
C PRO A 19 -33.46 19.03 -18.27
N LEU A 20 -32.70 20.03 -17.81
CA LEU A 20 -33.22 21.19 -17.08
C LEU A 20 -34.28 21.95 -17.88
N HIS A 21 -35.53 21.66 -17.65
CA HIS A 21 -36.64 22.52 -18.05
C HIS A 21 -36.95 23.52 -16.93
N ARG A 22 -36.98 24.82 -17.29
CA ARG A 22 -37.25 25.95 -16.39
C ARG A 22 -38.71 25.90 -15.89
N GLY A 23 -38.93 25.16 -14.79
CA GLY A 23 -40.21 25.15 -14.07
C GLY A 23 -39.99 25.52 -12.60
N THR A 24 -40.93 26.24 -11.99
CA THR A 24 -40.88 26.75 -10.61
C THR A 24 -40.74 25.67 -9.53
N ALA A 25 -41.20 24.44 -9.80
CA ALA A 25 -41.08 23.30 -8.89
C ALA A 25 -39.63 22.79 -8.75
N ASP A 26 -38.88 22.67 -9.86
CA ASP A 26 -37.50 22.23 -9.87
C ASP A 26 -36.57 23.24 -9.18
N TYR A 27 -36.90 24.54 -9.29
CA TYR A 27 -36.15 25.61 -8.61
C TYR A 27 -36.39 25.62 -7.10
N LEU A 28 -37.58 25.25 -6.65
CA LEU A 28 -37.90 25.12 -5.22
C LEU A 28 -37.27 23.85 -4.60
N GLU A 29 -37.21 22.74 -5.32
CA GLU A 29 -36.49 21.53 -4.90
C GLU A 29 -34.97 21.76 -4.88
N TYR A 30 -34.43 22.45 -5.88
CA TYR A 30 -33.02 22.87 -5.90
C TYR A 30 -32.69 23.77 -4.71
N ASN A 31 -33.50 24.78 -4.43
CA ASN A 31 -33.31 25.67 -3.27
C ASN A 31 -33.53 24.96 -1.93
N ARG A 32 -34.42 23.96 -1.86
CA ARG A 32 -34.61 23.13 -0.66
C ARG A 32 -33.43 22.20 -0.44
N ALA A 33 -32.88 21.57 -1.49
CA ALA A 33 -31.67 20.77 -1.45
C ALA A 33 -30.43 21.62 -1.10
N PHE A 34 -30.37 22.87 -1.61
CA PHE A 34 -29.30 23.81 -1.30
C PHE A 34 -29.38 24.35 0.16
N LYS A 35 -30.61 24.53 0.71
CA LYS A 35 -30.78 24.84 2.14
C LYS A 35 -30.43 23.70 3.09
N MET A 36 -30.40 22.46 2.60
CA MET A 36 -29.96 21.26 3.33
C MET A 36 -28.51 20.85 3.00
N ALA A 37 -27.77 21.63 2.18
CA ALA A 37 -26.38 21.34 1.89
C ALA A 37 -25.55 21.45 3.18
N PRO A 38 -24.64 20.50 3.43
CA PRO A 38 -23.78 20.52 4.61
C PRO A 38 -22.92 21.78 4.61
N LYS A 39 -22.73 22.36 5.80
CA LYS A 39 -21.98 23.59 6.02
C LYS A 39 -20.57 23.32 6.55
N LEU A 40 -19.69 24.28 6.47
CA LEU A 40 -18.36 24.20 7.08
C LEU A 40 -18.43 23.93 8.58
N SER A 41 -19.39 24.57 9.29
CA SER A 41 -19.62 24.38 10.73
C SER A 41 -19.96 22.95 11.13
N ASP A 42 -20.45 22.11 10.21
CA ASP A 42 -20.74 20.70 10.48
C ASP A 42 -19.47 19.85 10.59
N TYR A 43 -18.33 20.35 10.07
CA TYR A 43 -17.08 19.60 9.93
C TYR A 43 -15.88 20.26 10.59
N ILE A 44 -15.97 21.54 10.98
CA ILE A 44 -14.85 22.33 11.51
C ILE A 44 -15.24 22.89 12.87
N GLU A 45 -14.49 22.55 13.89
CA GLU A 45 -14.70 23.07 15.24
C GLU A 45 -13.99 24.43 15.40
N PRO A 46 -14.60 25.41 16.10
CA PRO A 46 -13.99 26.73 16.29
C PRO A 46 -12.58 26.68 16.91
N GLY A 47 -12.32 25.71 17.80
CA GLY A 47 -11.01 25.54 18.44
C GLY A 47 -9.89 25.04 17.51
N GLU A 48 -10.22 24.62 16.30
CA GLU A 48 -9.24 24.20 15.28
C GLU A 48 -8.78 25.36 14.37
N ILE A 49 -9.38 26.54 14.51
CA ILE A 49 -9.20 27.70 13.65
C ILE A 49 -8.26 28.71 14.30
N LEU A 50 -7.19 29.12 13.59
CA LEU A 50 -6.32 30.20 13.99
C LEU A 50 -6.83 31.57 13.53
N ALA A 51 -7.38 31.65 12.32
CA ALA A 51 -8.03 32.85 11.79
C ALA A 51 -9.11 32.47 10.77
N LEU A 52 -10.15 33.28 10.73
CA LEU A 52 -11.30 33.11 9.83
C LEU A 52 -11.57 34.42 9.07
N LYS A 53 -11.69 34.31 7.75
CA LYS A 53 -12.22 35.38 6.89
C LYS A 53 -13.40 34.85 6.09
N GLY A 54 -14.60 35.30 6.38
CA GLY A 54 -15.86 34.78 5.85
C GLY A 54 -16.72 34.13 6.93
N SER A 55 -17.54 33.16 6.57
CA SER A 55 -18.49 32.50 7.47
C SER A 55 -18.37 30.98 7.46
N LEU A 56 -18.50 30.33 8.64
CA LEU A 56 -18.62 28.88 8.77
C LEU A 56 -20.01 28.35 8.35
N ASP A 57 -21.01 29.23 8.21
CA ASP A 57 -22.32 28.86 7.65
C ASP A 57 -22.33 28.64 6.14
N ARG A 58 -21.13 28.73 5.51
CA ARG A 58 -20.94 28.49 4.09
C ARG A 58 -21.24 27.03 3.74
N PRO A 59 -22.19 26.76 2.83
CA PRO A 59 -22.44 25.42 2.34
C PRO A 59 -21.27 24.92 1.48
N ILE A 60 -20.98 23.63 1.56
CA ILE A 60 -19.97 22.95 0.76
C ILE A 60 -20.56 21.75 0.02
N SER A 61 -20.10 21.50 -1.22
CA SER A 61 -20.53 20.38 -2.05
C SER A 61 -19.57 19.17 -2.01
N GLY A 62 -18.36 19.34 -1.46
CA GLY A 62 -17.35 18.30 -1.39
C GLY A 62 -16.00 18.82 -0.93
N LEU A 63 -15.08 17.90 -0.72
CA LEU A 63 -13.70 18.15 -0.29
C LEU A 63 -12.73 17.89 -1.43
N VAL A 64 -11.70 18.71 -1.58
CA VAL A 64 -10.69 18.54 -2.64
C VAL A 64 -9.33 19.10 -2.20
N MET A 65 -8.24 18.45 -2.62
CA MET A 65 -6.86 18.89 -2.39
C MET A 65 -6.07 19.13 -3.69
N ASP A 66 -6.63 18.81 -4.83
CA ASP A 66 -6.06 19.08 -6.17
C ASP A 66 -6.87 20.20 -6.83
N SER A 67 -6.25 21.37 -7.05
CA SER A 67 -6.90 22.56 -7.63
C SER A 67 -7.57 22.28 -8.98
N ARG A 68 -6.97 21.39 -9.79
CA ARG A 68 -7.50 20.98 -11.10
C ARG A 68 -8.81 20.22 -11.03
N ARG A 69 -9.13 19.63 -9.87
CA ARG A 69 -10.34 18.83 -9.61
C ARG A 69 -11.43 19.62 -8.88
N VAL A 70 -11.19 20.90 -8.59
CA VAL A 70 -12.17 21.77 -7.96
C VAL A 70 -13.39 21.92 -8.87
N VAL A 71 -14.58 21.78 -8.27
CA VAL A 71 -15.87 22.13 -8.86
C VAL A 71 -16.57 23.14 -7.94
N PRO A 72 -17.56 23.93 -8.46
CA PRO A 72 -18.25 24.93 -7.67
C PRO A 72 -18.83 24.37 -6.35
N GLY A 73 -18.57 25.10 -5.27
CA GLY A 73 -19.01 24.73 -3.93
C GLY A 73 -18.03 23.87 -3.12
N ASN A 74 -16.89 23.44 -3.71
CA ASN A 74 -15.92 22.62 -2.95
C ASN A 74 -15.19 23.41 -1.85
N LEU A 75 -14.81 22.69 -0.79
CA LEU A 75 -13.80 23.10 0.17
C LEU A 75 -12.43 22.62 -0.33
N PHE A 76 -11.55 23.56 -0.66
CA PHE A 76 -10.20 23.28 -1.10
C PHE A 76 -9.21 23.28 0.07
N PHE A 77 -8.37 22.24 0.16
CA PHE A 77 -7.28 22.14 1.13
C PHE A 77 -5.95 22.48 0.46
N ALA A 78 -5.38 23.62 0.81
CA ALA A 78 -4.05 24.04 0.37
C ALA A 78 -2.97 23.38 1.25
N VAL A 79 -2.69 22.11 0.96
CA VAL A 79 -1.78 21.28 1.76
C VAL A 79 -0.34 21.46 1.28
N PRO A 80 0.63 21.69 2.17
CA PRO A 80 2.05 21.73 1.80
C PRO A 80 2.51 20.38 1.23
N GLY A 81 3.06 20.38 0.03
CA GLY A 81 3.64 19.23 -0.64
C GLY A 81 5.17 19.18 -0.51
N LEU A 82 5.80 18.05 -0.90
CA LEU A 82 7.25 17.91 -0.90
C LEU A 82 7.94 18.72 -2.01
N ARG A 83 7.23 19.03 -3.11
CA ARG A 83 7.77 19.74 -4.29
C ARG A 83 7.12 21.09 -4.54
N SER A 84 5.91 21.31 -4.03
CA SER A 84 5.15 22.55 -4.22
C SER A 84 4.28 22.82 -3.00
N ASP A 85 4.09 24.08 -2.66
CA ASP A 85 3.18 24.50 -1.59
C ASP A 85 1.76 24.62 -2.17
N GLY A 86 0.79 23.97 -1.53
CA GLY A 86 -0.62 24.03 -1.92
C GLY A 86 -1.20 25.46 -1.94
N VAL A 87 -0.61 26.39 -1.21
CA VAL A 87 -1.00 27.81 -1.20
C VAL A 87 -0.84 28.43 -2.58
N SER A 88 0.15 28.03 -3.39
CA SER A 88 0.35 28.52 -4.75
C SER A 88 -0.78 28.18 -5.73
N PHE A 89 -1.65 27.26 -5.38
CA PHE A 89 -2.81 26.82 -6.20
C PHE A 89 -4.14 27.40 -5.73
N VAL A 90 -4.15 28.29 -4.73
CA VAL A 90 -5.37 28.86 -4.16
C VAL A 90 -6.13 29.68 -5.20
N ASP A 91 -5.45 30.51 -5.99
CA ASP A 91 -6.09 31.35 -7.01
C ASP A 91 -6.76 30.48 -8.10
N GLU A 92 -6.11 29.40 -8.52
CA GLU A 92 -6.70 28.45 -9.44
C GLU A 92 -7.94 27.76 -8.83
N ALA A 93 -7.86 27.32 -7.58
CA ALA A 93 -8.99 26.70 -6.89
C ALA A 93 -10.18 27.67 -6.78
N VAL A 94 -9.92 28.93 -6.43
CA VAL A 94 -10.95 29.99 -6.34
C VAL A 94 -11.56 30.29 -7.71
N SER A 95 -10.74 30.37 -8.76
CA SER A 95 -11.22 30.60 -10.14
C SER A 95 -12.14 29.49 -10.64
N ARG A 96 -11.88 28.24 -10.21
CA ARG A 96 -12.69 27.06 -10.52
C ARG A 96 -13.94 26.92 -9.64
N GLY A 97 -14.14 27.83 -8.66
CA GLY A 97 -15.37 27.91 -7.87
C GLY A 97 -15.28 27.27 -6.49
N ALA A 98 -14.09 27.14 -5.90
CA ALA A 98 -13.98 26.80 -4.48
C ALA A 98 -14.79 27.80 -3.64
N SER A 99 -15.67 27.31 -2.76
CA SER A 99 -16.46 28.15 -1.86
C SER A 99 -15.70 28.45 -0.57
N ALA A 100 -14.78 27.60 -0.20
CA ALA A 100 -13.90 27.78 0.97
C ALA A 100 -12.50 27.21 0.74
N VAL A 101 -11.54 27.74 1.48
CA VAL A 101 -10.13 27.31 1.46
C VAL A 101 -9.64 27.12 2.88
N ILE A 102 -9.00 25.98 3.14
CA ILE A 102 -8.21 25.73 4.36
C ILE A 102 -6.74 25.78 3.99
N ALA A 103 -5.96 26.60 4.71
CA ALA A 103 -4.52 26.77 4.51
C ALA A 103 -3.80 27.07 5.82
N GLN A 104 -2.48 26.89 5.85
CA GLN A 104 -1.64 27.34 6.99
C GLN A 104 -1.37 28.86 6.94
N LYS A 105 -1.57 29.48 5.78
CA LYS A 105 -1.47 30.94 5.59
C LYS A 105 -2.63 31.43 4.73
N ILE A 106 -3.27 32.52 5.12
CA ILE A 106 -4.33 33.17 4.36
C ILE A 106 -3.72 34.29 3.51
N PRO A 107 -4.16 34.51 2.25
CA PRO A 107 -3.78 35.67 1.45
C PRO A 107 -4.11 36.98 2.18
N VAL A 108 -3.29 38.03 1.96
CA VAL A 108 -3.48 39.34 2.59
C VAL A 108 -4.83 39.96 2.18
N HIS A 109 -5.21 39.80 0.91
CA HIS A 109 -6.47 40.28 0.33
C HIS A 109 -7.28 39.11 -0.26
N PRO A 110 -7.93 38.31 0.59
CA PRO A 110 -8.72 37.20 0.08
C PRO A 110 -10.01 37.69 -0.57
N PRO A 111 -10.50 37.05 -1.65
CA PRO A 111 -11.77 37.36 -2.28
C PRO A 111 -12.94 37.23 -1.28
N ALA A 112 -13.78 38.26 -1.13
CA ALA A 112 -14.89 38.29 -0.17
C ALA A 112 -15.94 37.17 -0.36
N ARG A 113 -16.03 36.63 -1.58
CA ARG A 113 -16.95 35.54 -1.92
C ARG A 113 -16.50 34.15 -1.43
N VAL A 114 -15.28 33.99 -0.93
CA VAL A 114 -14.70 32.72 -0.48
C VAL A 114 -14.42 32.79 1.01
N THR A 115 -14.74 31.74 1.75
CA THR A 115 -14.35 31.62 3.16
C THR A 115 -12.94 31.08 3.25
N PHE A 116 -12.05 31.79 3.95
CA PHE A 116 -10.67 31.36 4.22
C PHE A 116 -10.51 30.99 5.70
N ILE A 117 -9.96 29.83 5.94
CA ILE A 117 -9.77 29.25 7.27
C ILE A 117 -8.28 28.95 7.44
N GLN A 118 -7.63 29.67 8.38
CA GLN A 118 -6.25 29.41 8.75
C GLN A 118 -6.18 28.36 9.85
N VAL A 119 -5.32 27.38 9.67
CA VAL A 119 -5.08 26.28 10.61
C VAL A 119 -3.59 26.10 10.86
N ALA A 120 -3.22 25.48 11.99
CA ALA A 120 -1.84 25.19 12.32
C ALA A 120 -1.24 24.12 11.39
N ASP A 121 -2.01 23.10 11.04
CA ASP A 121 -1.61 21.98 10.18
C ASP A 121 -2.74 21.63 9.20
N ALA A 122 -2.56 21.97 7.93
CA ALA A 122 -3.54 21.70 6.88
C ALA A 122 -3.70 20.20 6.57
N ARG A 123 -2.67 19.35 6.80
CA ARG A 123 -2.76 17.89 6.63
C ARG A 123 -3.57 17.25 7.73
N ALA A 124 -3.30 17.62 8.98
CA ALA A 124 -4.07 17.16 10.13
C ALA A 124 -5.55 17.61 10.00
N MET A 125 -5.77 18.84 9.53
CA MET A 125 -7.13 19.34 9.31
C MET A 125 -7.84 18.61 8.17
N LEU A 126 -7.16 18.28 7.07
CA LEU A 126 -7.71 17.44 6.00
C LEU A 126 -8.19 16.09 6.55
N ALA A 127 -7.39 15.43 7.39
CA ALA A 127 -7.75 14.14 7.97
C ALA A 127 -9.01 14.25 8.85
N ARG A 128 -9.06 15.24 9.77
CA ARG A 128 -10.21 15.45 10.68
C ARG A 128 -11.50 15.79 9.94
N VAL A 129 -11.42 16.73 8.99
CA VAL A 129 -12.58 17.12 8.19
C VAL A 129 -13.04 15.97 7.31
N SER A 130 -12.13 15.21 6.70
CA SER A 130 -12.49 14.03 5.90
C SER A 130 -13.20 12.97 6.74
N GLN A 131 -12.70 12.68 7.94
CA GLN A 131 -13.33 11.73 8.85
C GLN A 131 -14.77 12.14 9.19
N ARG A 132 -15.00 13.42 9.53
CA ARG A 132 -16.33 13.96 9.84
C ARG A 132 -17.24 13.98 8.59
N PHE A 133 -16.72 14.41 7.45
CA PHE A 133 -17.46 14.50 6.19
C PHE A 133 -17.99 13.14 5.72
N PHE A 134 -17.21 12.09 5.87
CA PHE A 134 -17.61 10.72 5.55
C PHE A 134 -18.32 9.99 6.70
N ASN A 135 -18.68 10.70 7.75
CA ASN A 135 -19.40 10.18 8.91
C ASN A 135 -18.69 9.00 9.58
N PHE A 136 -17.41 9.21 9.95
CA PHE A 136 -16.60 8.29 10.75
C PHE A 136 -16.68 6.83 10.27
N PRO A 137 -16.33 6.52 9.02
CA PRO A 137 -16.53 5.18 8.45
C PRO A 137 -15.71 4.10 9.18
N ASP A 138 -14.59 4.47 9.77
CA ASP A 138 -13.71 3.64 10.59
C ASP A 138 -14.38 3.12 11.88
N ARG A 139 -15.46 3.76 12.37
CA ARG A 139 -16.23 3.28 13.52
C ARG A 139 -17.18 2.13 13.18
N ALA A 140 -17.59 2.04 11.91
CA ALA A 140 -18.46 0.98 11.40
C ALA A 140 -17.67 -0.24 10.87
N LEU A 141 -16.35 -0.11 10.71
CA LEU A 141 -15.44 -1.12 10.18
C LEU A 141 -14.41 -1.53 11.24
N THR A 142 -14.02 -2.80 11.26
CA THR A 142 -12.79 -3.20 11.95
C THR A 142 -11.61 -2.98 11.00
N VAL A 143 -10.86 -1.90 11.20
CA VAL A 143 -9.73 -1.55 10.35
C VAL A 143 -8.44 -2.19 10.88
N SER A 144 -7.76 -2.99 10.05
CA SER A 144 -6.44 -3.56 10.35
C SER A 144 -5.36 -2.81 9.57
N GLY A 145 -4.42 -2.16 10.26
CA GLY A 145 -3.31 -1.43 9.65
C GLY A 145 -2.01 -2.24 9.69
N VAL A 146 -1.36 -2.48 8.55
CA VAL A 146 -0.11 -3.24 8.46
C VAL A 146 1.05 -2.32 8.13
N THR A 147 2.04 -2.24 9.02
CA THR A 147 3.29 -1.48 8.82
C THR A 147 4.53 -2.35 8.98
N GLY A 148 5.65 -1.86 8.51
CA GLY A 148 6.97 -2.49 8.50
C GLY A 148 7.76 -2.09 7.27
N THR A 149 8.99 -2.55 7.12
CA THR A 149 9.76 -2.36 5.89
C THR A 149 9.26 -3.32 4.83
N ASN A 150 9.30 -4.60 5.09
CA ASN A 150 8.92 -5.67 4.17
C ASN A 150 7.66 -6.42 4.65
N GLY A 151 6.98 -7.14 3.74
CA GLY A 151 5.85 -8.01 4.07
C GLY A 151 4.47 -7.35 4.10
N LYS A 152 4.34 -6.01 4.13
CA LYS A 152 3.06 -5.31 4.23
C LYS A 152 1.99 -5.84 3.27
N THR A 153 2.30 -5.90 1.99
CA THR A 153 1.36 -6.33 0.94
C THR A 153 0.95 -7.79 1.14
N THR A 154 1.91 -8.68 1.38
CA THR A 154 1.62 -10.11 1.59
C THR A 154 0.76 -10.32 2.83
N VAL A 155 1.13 -9.68 3.95
CA VAL A 155 0.37 -9.76 5.21
C VAL A 155 -1.05 -9.21 5.04
N SER A 156 -1.22 -8.07 4.36
CA SER A 156 -2.54 -7.49 4.12
C SER A 156 -3.44 -8.40 3.28
N HIS A 157 -2.90 -9.03 2.24
CA HIS A 157 -3.63 -10.00 1.43
C HIS A 157 -3.96 -11.28 2.22
N LEU A 158 -3.05 -11.78 3.06
CA LEU A 158 -3.28 -12.94 3.93
C LEU A 158 -4.33 -12.65 5.00
N ILE A 159 -4.27 -11.49 5.69
CA ILE A 159 -5.30 -11.07 6.65
C ILE A 159 -6.67 -11.04 5.95
N ARG A 160 -6.75 -10.40 4.78
CA ARG A 160 -7.97 -10.39 3.98
C ARG A 160 -8.46 -11.80 3.67
N HIS A 161 -7.58 -12.69 3.25
CA HIS A 161 -7.92 -14.09 2.93
C HIS A 161 -8.48 -14.84 4.15
N PHE A 162 -7.89 -14.67 5.32
CA PHE A 162 -8.34 -15.31 6.55
C PHE A 162 -9.66 -14.73 7.09
N LEU A 163 -9.86 -13.41 6.96
CA LEU A 163 -11.10 -12.77 7.38
C LEU A 163 -12.25 -12.95 6.37
N ASN A 164 -11.93 -13.15 5.08
CA ASN A 164 -12.91 -13.24 3.98
C ASN A 164 -13.59 -14.61 3.94
N GLY A 165 -14.28 -14.98 5.02
CA GLY A 165 -15.13 -16.19 5.06
C GLY A 165 -16.47 -15.91 4.37
N ASN A 166 -17.52 -15.68 5.20
CA ASN A 166 -18.84 -15.24 4.74
C ASN A 166 -18.99 -13.70 4.77
N GLU A 167 -17.92 -12.95 4.98
CA GLU A 167 -17.93 -11.50 5.14
C GLU A 167 -17.10 -10.85 4.03
N ARG A 168 -17.54 -9.69 3.54
CA ARG A 168 -16.73 -8.88 2.64
C ARG A 168 -15.64 -8.14 3.41
N VAL A 169 -14.42 -8.19 2.91
CA VAL A 169 -13.25 -7.51 3.48
C VAL A 169 -12.67 -6.55 2.45
N GLY A 170 -12.64 -5.27 2.77
CA GLY A 170 -11.99 -4.27 1.94
C GLY A 170 -10.46 -4.33 2.06
N LEU A 171 -9.75 -3.83 1.03
CA LEU A 171 -8.29 -3.78 1.02
C LEU A 171 -7.80 -2.46 0.43
N LEU A 172 -6.92 -1.76 1.13
CA LEU A 172 -6.16 -0.61 0.61
C LEU A 172 -4.67 -0.94 0.64
N GLY A 173 -4.05 -1.10 -0.51
CA GLY A 173 -2.65 -1.51 -0.56
C GLY A 173 -1.93 -1.08 -1.83
N THR A 174 -0.71 -1.57 -1.97
CA THR A 174 0.20 -1.22 -3.06
C THR A 174 -0.31 -1.66 -4.43
N ILE A 175 -1.03 -2.78 -4.50
CA ILE A 175 -1.44 -3.40 -5.77
C ILE A 175 -2.75 -2.81 -6.28
N SER A 176 -3.77 -2.80 -5.41
CA SER A 176 -5.11 -2.33 -5.75
C SER A 176 -5.87 -1.89 -4.50
N TYR A 177 -6.97 -1.18 -4.71
CA TYR A 177 -7.95 -0.88 -3.67
C TYR A 177 -9.22 -1.69 -3.96
N ASP A 178 -9.54 -2.63 -3.08
CA ASP A 178 -10.81 -3.36 -3.10
C ASP A 178 -11.79 -2.69 -2.14
N LEU A 179 -12.82 -2.11 -2.70
CA LEU A 179 -13.83 -1.33 -1.97
C LEU A 179 -15.09 -2.15 -1.63
N GLY A 180 -14.98 -3.48 -1.74
CA GLY A 180 -16.08 -4.41 -1.49
C GLY A 180 -17.00 -4.62 -2.68
N ALA A 181 -17.50 -3.56 -3.30
CA ALA A 181 -18.35 -3.63 -4.50
C ALA A 181 -17.55 -3.56 -5.80
N ARG A 182 -16.34 -3.02 -5.76
CA ARG A 182 -15.45 -2.84 -6.92
C ARG A 182 -13.99 -2.81 -6.49
N THR A 183 -13.11 -3.16 -7.41
CA THR A 183 -11.66 -3.00 -7.26
C THR A 183 -11.17 -1.92 -8.22
N VAL A 184 -10.29 -1.04 -7.75
CA VAL A 184 -9.67 0.00 -8.58
C VAL A 184 -8.15 -0.06 -8.46
N PRO A 185 -7.39 0.38 -9.48
CA PRO A 185 -5.94 0.41 -9.43
C PRO A 185 -5.44 1.27 -8.26
N SER A 186 -4.37 0.81 -7.61
CA SER A 186 -3.69 1.59 -6.58
C SER A 186 -2.85 2.69 -7.23
N PHE A 187 -2.86 3.87 -6.63
CA PHE A 187 -1.96 4.98 -6.99
C PHE A 187 -0.95 5.29 -5.88
N ARG A 188 -1.13 4.75 -4.68
CA ARG A 188 -0.21 4.84 -3.53
C ARG A 188 -0.47 3.71 -2.54
N THR A 189 0.59 3.19 -1.92
CA THR A 189 0.48 2.20 -0.83
C THR A 189 -0.47 2.67 0.28
N THR A 190 -0.35 3.93 0.71
CA THR A 190 -1.25 4.59 1.67
C THR A 190 -1.75 5.89 1.03
N PRO A 191 -3.01 5.98 0.61
CA PRO A 191 -3.60 7.18 0.01
C PRO A 191 -3.61 8.38 0.94
N GLU A 192 -3.93 9.56 0.43
CA GLU A 192 -4.16 10.74 1.26
C GLU A 192 -5.41 10.54 2.15
N SER A 193 -5.48 11.22 3.29
CA SER A 193 -6.57 11.01 4.27
C SER A 193 -7.96 11.18 3.67
N LEU A 194 -8.15 12.14 2.77
CA LEU A 194 -9.40 12.33 2.04
C LEU A 194 -9.82 11.07 1.26
N ASP A 195 -8.87 10.46 0.56
CA ASP A 195 -9.13 9.24 -0.21
C ASP A 195 -9.34 8.04 0.73
N VAL A 196 -8.56 7.93 1.81
CA VAL A 196 -8.70 6.85 2.81
C VAL A 196 -10.09 6.85 3.41
N PHE A 197 -10.56 7.97 3.97
CA PHE A 197 -11.89 8.04 4.57
C PHE A 197 -13.01 7.84 3.53
N GLY A 198 -12.84 8.38 2.31
CA GLY A 198 -13.79 8.18 1.22
C GLY A 198 -13.89 6.72 0.76
N MET A 199 -12.77 6.00 0.72
CA MET A 199 -12.72 4.57 0.37
C MET A 199 -13.30 3.70 1.49
N LEU A 200 -13.00 4.01 2.77
CA LEU A 200 -13.60 3.31 3.92
C LEU A 200 -15.12 3.51 3.95
N ALA A 201 -15.63 4.70 3.61
CA ALA A 201 -17.06 4.94 3.49
C ALA A 201 -17.68 4.07 2.39
N GLN A 202 -17.02 3.93 1.22
CA GLN A 202 -17.49 3.04 0.15
C GLN A 202 -17.49 1.57 0.60
N MET A 203 -16.48 1.11 1.35
CA MET A 203 -16.45 -0.24 1.93
C MET A 203 -17.59 -0.48 2.89
N ARG A 204 -17.85 0.47 3.82
CA ARG A 204 -19.01 0.43 4.72
C ARG A 204 -20.31 0.31 3.95
N ASP A 205 -20.51 1.15 2.96
CA ASP A 205 -21.74 1.21 2.17
C ASP A 205 -21.91 -0.04 1.27
N ALA A 206 -20.80 -0.70 0.92
CA ALA A 206 -20.80 -2.00 0.23
C ALA A 206 -21.03 -3.20 1.18
N GLY A 207 -21.21 -2.95 2.48
CA GLY A 207 -21.48 -3.98 3.48
C GLY A 207 -20.25 -4.72 3.97
N CYS A 208 -19.04 -4.16 3.80
CA CYS A 208 -17.84 -4.69 4.46
C CYS A 208 -17.97 -4.53 5.98
N ARG A 209 -17.46 -5.50 6.73
CA ARG A 209 -17.30 -5.41 8.19
C ARG A 209 -15.85 -5.20 8.59
N ASN A 210 -14.94 -5.63 7.75
CA ASN A 210 -13.50 -5.52 7.96
C ASN A 210 -12.87 -4.76 6.79
N ALA A 211 -11.84 -3.97 7.09
CA ALA A 211 -10.96 -3.37 6.11
C ALA A 211 -9.51 -3.63 6.51
N VAL A 212 -8.66 -3.96 5.56
CA VAL A 212 -7.22 -4.12 5.76
C VAL A 212 -6.50 -3.03 4.96
N MET A 213 -5.52 -2.38 5.55
CA MET A 213 -4.74 -1.38 4.83
C MET A 213 -3.24 -1.45 5.10
N GLU A 214 -2.45 -1.22 4.07
CA GLU A 214 -1.03 -1.00 4.22
C GLU A 214 -0.79 0.42 4.74
N VAL A 215 -0.01 0.54 5.83
CA VAL A 215 0.34 1.81 6.48
C VAL A 215 1.83 2.04 6.33
N SER A 216 2.22 2.84 5.34
CA SER A 216 3.61 3.23 5.11
C SER A 216 4.07 4.29 6.13
N SER A 217 5.38 4.36 6.40
CA SER A 217 5.95 5.42 7.24
C SER A 217 5.66 6.83 6.71
N HIS A 218 5.72 7.01 5.39
CA HIS A 218 5.29 8.27 4.75
C HIS A 218 3.83 8.59 5.04
N GLY A 219 2.94 7.57 5.03
CA GLY A 219 1.53 7.74 5.37
C GLY A 219 1.32 8.21 6.80
N ILE A 220 2.09 7.68 7.75
CA ILE A 220 2.08 8.11 9.15
C ILE A 220 2.64 9.53 9.29
N ALA A 221 3.85 9.78 8.75
CA ALA A 221 4.53 11.08 8.85
C ALA A 221 3.73 12.22 8.22
N GLN A 222 2.97 11.93 7.15
CA GLN A 222 2.15 12.91 6.43
C GLN A 222 0.68 12.93 6.87
N SER A 223 0.36 12.43 8.06
CA SER A 223 -0.98 12.46 8.66
C SER A 223 -2.09 11.81 7.81
N ARG A 224 -1.73 10.89 6.88
CA ARG A 224 -2.71 10.26 5.97
C ARG A 224 -3.67 9.30 6.69
N VAL A 225 -3.25 8.79 7.84
CA VAL A 225 -4.02 7.87 8.70
C VAL A 225 -4.39 8.50 10.04
N LEU A 226 -4.20 9.83 10.17
CA LEU A 226 -4.54 10.55 11.39
C LEU A 226 -6.05 10.47 11.67
N GLY A 227 -6.40 10.15 12.90
CA GLY A 227 -7.79 10.02 13.37
C GLY A 227 -8.41 8.64 13.14
N LEU A 228 -7.79 7.75 12.34
CA LEU A 228 -8.31 6.40 12.13
C LEU A 228 -8.28 5.58 13.41
N GLN A 229 -9.39 4.90 13.68
CA GLN A 229 -9.51 3.94 14.78
C GLN A 229 -9.13 2.55 14.27
N PHE A 230 -7.94 2.08 14.65
CA PHE A 230 -7.51 0.74 14.27
C PHE A 230 -8.05 -0.32 15.24
N GLY A 231 -8.73 -1.34 14.71
CA GLY A 231 -9.08 -2.56 15.43
C GLY A 231 -7.84 -3.40 15.68
N ALA A 232 -6.92 -3.46 14.71
CA ALA A 232 -5.61 -4.09 14.85
C ALA A 232 -4.53 -3.25 14.15
N ALA A 233 -3.33 -3.16 14.73
CA ALA A 233 -2.12 -2.66 14.09
C ALA A 233 -1.05 -3.75 14.08
N VAL A 234 -0.42 -3.96 12.93
CA VAL A 234 0.54 -5.06 12.70
C VAL A 234 1.90 -4.50 12.36
N PHE A 235 2.94 -4.94 13.09
CA PHE A 235 4.33 -4.63 12.81
C PHE A 235 5.06 -5.88 12.29
N THR A 236 5.56 -5.81 11.06
CA THR A 236 6.24 -6.96 10.44
C THR A 236 7.74 -7.02 10.71
N ASN A 237 8.46 -5.95 10.42
CA ASN A 237 9.91 -5.82 10.60
C ASN A 237 10.37 -4.38 10.33
N LEU A 238 11.64 -4.09 10.67
CA LEU A 238 12.29 -2.85 10.28
C LEU A 238 13.72 -3.11 9.82
N THR A 239 13.97 -2.87 8.53
CA THR A 239 15.29 -2.92 7.92
C THR A 239 15.61 -1.59 7.23
N ARG A 240 16.81 -1.46 6.65
CA ARG A 240 17.25 -0.23 6.01
C ARG A 240 16.45 0.07 4.74
N ASP A 241 15.60 1.09 4.82
CA ASP A 241 14.84 1.64 3.68
C ASP A 241 14.44 3.10 3.97
N HIS A 242 14.08 3.86 2.95
CA HIS A 242 13.54 5.23 3.06
C HIS A 242 14.41 6.22 3.88
N LEU A 243 15.75 6.04 3.90
CA LEU A 243 16.65 6.95 4.62
C LEU A 243 16.86 8.29 3.88
N ASP A 244 16.39 8.41 2.65
CA ASP A 244 16.22 9.67 1.93
C ASP A 244 15.14 10.56 2.55
N PHE A 245 14.16 9.98 3.23
CA PHE A 245 13.06 10.67 3.90
C PHE A 245 13.25 10.74 5.43
N HIS A 246 13.64 9.64 6.09
CA HIS A 246 13.70 9.51 7.55
C HIS A 246 15.08 9.76 8.16
N LYS A 247 16.12 10.08 7.37
CA LYS A 247 17.51 10.33 7.79
C LYS A 247 18.18 9.20 8.57
N THR A 248 17.52 8.61 9.59
CA THR A 248 18.06 7.54 10.43
C THR A 248 17.07 6.39 10.59
N LEU A 249 17.57 5.17 10.92
CA LEU A 249 16.73 4.02 11.25
C LEU A 249 15.89 4.28 12.51
N GLU A 250 16.42 5.03 13.46
CA GLU A 250 15.69 5.38 14.69
C GLU A 250 14.51 6.31 14.38
N GLU A 251 14.69 7.35 13.57
CA GLU A 251 13.58 8.19 13.12
C GLU A 251 12.52 7.37 12.36
N TYR A 252 12.96 6.44 11.51
CA TYR A 252 12.09 5.54 10.78
C TYR A 252 11.28 4.64 11.72
N PHE A 253 11.92 4.11 12.76
CA PHE A 253 11.27 3.34 13.82
C PHE A 253 10.26 4.18 14.61
N GLU A 254 10.66 5.38 15.08
CA GLU A 254 9.78 6.27 15.84
C GLU A 254 8.52 6.64 15.07
N VAL A 255 8.64 6.90 13.77
CA VAL A 255 7.47 7.19 12.94
C VAL A 255 6.51 6.00 12.90
N LYS A 256 7.01 4.76 12.72
CA LYS A 256 6.14 3.57 12.72
C LYS A 256 5.53 3.28 14.09
N THR A 257 6.26 3.51 15.16
CA THR A 257 5.81 3.33 16.55
C THR A 257 4.56 4.17 16.84
N ARG A 258 4.42 5.35 16.23
CA ARG A 258 3.23 6.22 16.39
C ARG A 258 1.91 5.52 16.08
N LEU A 259 1.91 4.51 15.20
CA LEU A 259 0.71 3.72 14.89
C LEU A 259 0.20 2.92 16.11
N PHE A 260 1.08 2.56 17.02
CA PHE A 260 0.81 1.66 18.14
C PHE A 260 0.56 2.38 19.47
N ILE A 261 1.15 3.55 19.67
CA ILE A 261 1.10 4.30 20.92
C ILE A 261 0.20 5.54 20.88
N GLY A 262 -0.72 5.62 19.91
CA GLY A 262 -1.68 6.72 19.82
C GLY A 262 -1.21 7.96 19.05
N GLY A 263 0.01 7.94 18.47
CA GLY A 263 0.55 9.08 17.72
C GLY A 263 -0.15 9.39 16.39
N VAL A 264 -1.13 8.58 15.97
CA VAL A 264 -2.00 8.82 14.82
C VAL A 264 -3.47 9.05 15.23
N GLY A 265 -3.74 9.19 16.52
CA GLY A 265 -5.07 9.40 17.07
C GLY A 265 -5.32 8.50 18.28
N THR A 266 -6.02 7.39 18.08
CA THR A 266 -6.28 6.42 19.15
C THR A 266 -5.25 5.29 19.14
N VAL A 267 -5.02 4.71 20.32
CA VAL A 267 -4.28 3.46 20.47
C VAL A 267 -5.09 2.33 19.80
N PRO A 268 -4.49 1.43 18.99
CA PRO A 268 -5.20 0.31 18.41
C PRO A 268 -5.72 -0.65 19.48
N LYS A 269 -6.89 -1.27 19.25
CA LYS A 269 -7.43 -2.26 20.20
C LYS A 269 -6.50 -3.45 20.39
N VAL A 270 -5.83 -3.86 19.31
CA VAL A 270 -4.84 -4.95 19.30
C VAL A 270 -3.58 -4.49 18.58
N ALA A 271 -2.43 -4.74 19.18
CA ALA A 271 -1.11 -4.59 18.57
C ALA A 271 -0.53 -5.99 18.29
N VAL A 272 -0.24 -6.29 17.04
CA VAL A 272 0.34 -7.57 16.59
C VAL A 272 1.78 -7.33 16.16
N VAL A 273 2.76 -7.92 16.86
CA VAL A 273 4.16 -7.53 16.75
C VAL A 273 5.07 -8.73 16.55
N ASN A 274 5.94 -8.65 15.56
CA ASN A 274 7.00 -9.62 15.31
C ASN A 274 8.12 -9.49 16.35
N ILE A 275 8.33 -10.48 17.20
CA ILE A 275 9.41 -10.47 18.20
C ILE A 275 10.68 -11.21 17.77
N ASP A 276 10.72 -11.76 16.55
CA ASP A 276 11.95 -12.22 15.93
C ASP A 276 12.78 -11.03 15.39
N ASP A 277 12.12 -9.90 15.14
CA ASP A 277 12.74 -8.64 14.72
C ASP A 277 13.14 -7.81 15.95
N GLU A 278 14.37 -7.29 15.99
CA GLU A 278 14.90 -6.52 17.11
C GLU A 278 14.05 -5.28 17.42
N TYR A 279 13.65 -4.53 16.37
CA TYR A 279 12.78 -3.37 16.52
C TYR A 279 11.36 -3.77 16.94
N GLY A 280 10.90 -4.95 16.50
CA GLY A 280 9.64 -5.51 16.97
C GLY A 280 9.66 -5.84 18.46
N ALA A 281 10.73 -6.46 18.95
CA ALA A 281 10.90 -6.71 20.39
C ALA A 281 10.95 -5.40 21.19
N ARG A 282 11.64 -4.36 20.70
CA ARG A 282 11.64 -3.01 21.29
C ARG A 282 10.25 -2.39 21.28
N LEU A 283 9.52 -2.52 20.16
CA LEU A 283 8.15 -2.01 20.05
C LEU A 283 7.20 -2.70 21.04
N ALA A 284 7.30 -4.02 21.19
CA ALA A 284 6.48 -4.76 22.15
C ALA A 284 6.67 -4.26 23.59
N ALA A 285 7.92 -3.99 24.00
CA ALA A 285 8.23 -3.41 25.30
C ALA A 285 7.63 -2.00 25.45
N ARG A 286 7.71 -1.17 24.42
CA ARG A 286 7.13 0.18 24.44
C ARG A 286 5.60 0.16 24.50
N ILE A 287 4.94 -0.72 23.76
CA ILE A 287 3.48 -0.86 23.81
C ILE A 287 3.03 -1.22 25.22
N THR A 288 3.72 -2.16 25.87
CA THR A 288 3.41 -2.54 27.24
C THR A 288 3.52 -1.37 28.21
N ALA A 289 4.51 -0.49 28.04
CA ALA A 289 4.75 0.65 28.92
C ALA A 289 3.87 1.88 28.58
N GLU A 290 3.73 2.21 27.29
CA GLU A 290 3.15 3.49 26.83
C GLU A 290 1.69 3.36 26.34
N ALA A 291 1.23 2.14 26.00
CA ALA A 291 -0.11 1.88 25.48
C ALA A 291 -0.78 0.65 26.14
N PRO A 292 -0.87 0.57 27.46
CA PRO A 292 -1.35 -0.62 28.18
C PRO A 292 -2.83 -0.96 27.89
N SER A 293 -3.58 -0.07 27.28
CA SER A 293 -4.95 -0.33 26.82
C SER A 293 -5.02 -1.16 25.52
N SER A 294 -3.91 -1.29 24.79
CA SER A 294 -3.80 -2.15 23.62
C SER A 294 -3.49 -3.57 24.03
N ARG A 295 -4.28 -4.54 23.56
CA ARG A 295 -3.93 -5.95 23.70
C ARG A 295 -2.71 -6.25 22.84
N LEU A 296 -1.56 -6.53 23.45
CA LEU A 296 -0.38 -6.99 22.73
C LEU A 296 -0.52 -8.48 22.39
N VAL A 297 -0.27 -8.81 21.14
CA VAL A 297 -0.13 -10.18 20.61
C VAL A 297 1.18 -10.26 19.87
N THR A 298 2.05 -11.16 20.30
CA THR A 298 3.36 -11.36 19.69
C THR A 298 3.35 -12.54 18.72
N PHE A 299 4.15 -12.46 17.65
CA PHE A 299 4.34 -13.58 16.73
C PHE A 299 5.81 -13.73 16.34
N GLY A 300 6.16 -14.94 15.86
CA GLY A 300 7.51 -15.29 15.40
C GLY A 300 7.79 -16.79 15.48
N GLU A 301 9.02 -17.17 15.20
CA GLU A 301 9.57 -18.50 15.52
C GLU A 301 10.11 -18.54 16.96
N ASN A 302 10.26 -17.38 17.59
CA ASN A 302 10.70 -17.25 18.98
C ASN A 302 9.76 -18.03 19.91
N PRO A 303 10.29 -18.89 20.82
CA PRO A 303 9.47 -19.67 21.76
C PRO A 303 8.58 -18.83 22.69
N ARG A 304 8.90 -17.54 22.88
CA ARG A 304 8.13 -16.60 23.72
C ARG A 304 6.98 -15.93 22.98
N ALA A 305 6.88 -16.13 21.64
CA ALA A 305 5.79 -15.56 20.86
C ALA A 305 4.46 -16.26 21.20
N ASP A 306 3.36 -15.50 21.24
CA ASP A 306 2.01 -16.01 21.43
C ASP A 306 1.58 -16.90 20.26
N VAL A 307 1.84 -16.43 19.04
CA VAL A 307 1.56 -17.17 17.79
C VAL A 307 2.88 -17.50 17.11
N ARG A 308 3.19 -18.80 16.99
CA ARG A 308 4.52 -19.23 16.56
C ARG A 308 4.48 -20.35 15.53
N ALA A 309 5.53 -20.41 14.71
CA ALA A 309 5.79 -21.56 13.84
C ALA A 309 6.72 -22.54 14.54
N GLN A 310 6.41 -23.83 14.40
CA GLN A 310 7.23 -24.97 14.85
C GLN A 310 7.44 -25.92 13.67
N ASP A 311 8.54 -26.66 13.68
CA ASP A 311 8.84 -27.70 12.69
C ASP A 311 8.76 -27.21 11.25
N VAL A 312 9.41 -26.05 10.97
CA VAL A 312 9.35 -25.38 9.67
C VAL A 312 10.16 -26.16 8.64
N VAL A 313 9.47 -26.61 7.58
CA VAL A 313 10.05 -27.31 6.42
C VAL A 313 9.84 -26.42 5.19
N LEU A 314 10.96 -26.00 4.58
CA LEU A 314 10.98 -25.19 3.37
C LEU A 314 11.26 -26.09 2.16
N ASN A 315 10.29 -26.23 1.27
CA ASN A 315 10.42 -26.98 0.04
C ASN A 315 10.53 -26.06 -1.18
N PHE A 316 10.93 -26.65 -2.30
CA PHE A 316 11.02 -25.95 -3.58
C PHE A 316 9.67 -25.35 -4.05
N ARG A 317 8.54 -25.94 -3.66
CA ARG A 317 7.21 -25.54 -4.14
C ARG A 317 6.27 -25.04 -3.06
N ASP A 318 6.54 -25.34 -1.81
CA ASP A 318 5.65 -25.06 -0.68
C ASP A 318 6.43 -24.87 0.62
N THR A 319 5.72 -24.47 1.65
CA THR A 319 6.25 -24.40 3.01
C THR A 319 5.27 -25.07 3.95
N ALA A 320 5.75 -26.01 4.77
CA ALA A 320 4.97 -26.67 5.79
C ALA A 320 5.50 -26.33 7.19
N PHE A 321 4.62 -26.18 8.16
CA PHE A 321 4.97 -25.98 9.56
C PHE A 321 3.76 -26.21 10.48
N THR A 322 3.98 -26.28 11.78
CA THR A 322 2.92 -26.27 12.78
C THR A 322 2.72 -24.84 13.30
N LEU A 323 1.53 -24.27 13.12
CA LEU A 323 1.12 -23.02 13.76
C LEU A 323 0.62 -23.34 15.16
N ALA A 324 1.23 -22.74 16.20
CA ALA A 324 0.80 -22.86 17.59
C ALA A 324 0.35 -21.51 18.13
N TRP A 325 -0.73 -21.49 18.94
CA TRP A 325 -1.25 -20.31 19.63
C TRP A 325 -1.80 -20.68 21.03
N PRO A 326 -2.10 -19.70 21.91
CA PRO A 326 -2.71 -19.96 23.22
C PRO A 326 -4.14 -20.57 23.11
N GLY A 327 -4.27 -21.78 22.76
CA GLY A 327 -5.55 -22.47 22.59
C GLY A 327 -5.45 -23.70 21.68
N GLY A 328 -4.28 -23.93 21.07
CA GLY A 328 -4.07 -25.10 20.24
C GLY A 328 -2.94 -24.99 19.23
N SER A 329 -2.93 -25.94 18.33
CA SER A 329 -2.03 -25.95 17.18
C SER A 329 -2.72 -26.55 15.96
N VAL A 330 -2.25 -26.20 14.76
CA VAL A 330 -2.75 -26.71 13.49
C VAL A 330 -1.62 -26.82 12.47
N PRO A 331 -1.57 -27.91 11.66
CA PRO A 331 -0.61 -27.98 10.56
C PRO A 331 -0.97 -26.98 9.46
N VAL A 332 0.07 -26.35 8.90
CA VAL A 332 -0.03 -25.39 7.80
C VAL A 332 0.68 -25.95 6.58
N ASP A 333 -0.06 -26.05 5.47
CA ASP A 333 0.47 -26.25 4.13
C ASP A 333 0.28 -24.96 3.35
N SER A 334 1.35 -24.30 2.97
CA SER A 334 1.31 -23.00 2.30
C SER A 334 1.97 -23.06 0.92
N PRO A 335 1.31 -22.56 -0.15
CA PRO A 335 1.95 -22.41 -1.46
C PRO A 335 3.01 -21.31 -1.50
N LEU A 336 3.11 -20.49 -0.44
CA LEU A 336 4.13 -19.46 -0.32
C LEU A 336 5.45 -20.08 0.13
N VAL A 337 6.52 -19.80 -0.61
CA VAL A 337 7.85 -20.35 -0.32
C VAL A 337 8.69 -19.36 0.50
N GLY A 338 9.57 -19.91 1.34
CA GLY A 338 10.60 -19.15 2.05
C GLY A 338 10.22 -18.69 3.46
N ARG A 339 11.26 -18.59 4.32
CA ARG A 339 11.09 -18.31 5.76
C ARG A 339 10.43 -16.97 6.06
N TYR A 340 10.66 -15.92 5.26
CA TYR A 340 9.96 -14.65 5.46
C TYR A 340 8.45 -14.75 5.19
N ASN A 341 7.98 -15.71 4.37
CA ASN A 341 6.57 -15.97 4.20
C ASN A 341 5.97 -16.75 5.37
N VAL A 342 6.77 -17.54 6.11
CA VAL A 342 6.35 -18.06 7.42
C VAL A 342 6.02 -16.89 8.36
N SER A 343 6.92 -15.90 8.48
CA SER A 343 6.67 -14.70 9.29
C SER A 343 5.45 -13.91 8.83
N ASN A 344 5.26 -13.74 7.51
CA ASN A 344 4.05 -13.10 6.95
C ASN A 344 2.76 -13.85 7.30
N LEU A 345 2.79 -15.18 7.23
CA LEU A 345 1.68 -16.05 7.62
C LEU A 345 1.36 -15.93 9.10
N LEU A 346 2.38 -15.96 9.96
CA LEU A 346 2.24 -15.78 11.41
C LEU A 346 1.62 -14.42 11.74
N ALA A 347 2.08 -13.33 11.10
CA ALA A 347 1.52 -11.99 11.26
C ALA A 347 0.02 -11.96 10.95
N ALA A 348 -0.37 -12.57 9.82
CA ALA A 348 -1.76 -12.61 9.39
C ALA A 348 -2.62 -13.51 10.28
N ALA A 349 -2.10 -14.69 10.67
CA ALA A 349 -2.79 -15.61 11.56
C ALA A 349 -2.98 -15.02 12.97
N ALA A 350 -1.94 -14.38 13.52
CA ALA A 350 -2.00 -13.67 14.79
C ALA A 350 -3.05 -12.56 14.75
N THR A 351 -3.13 -11.81 13.64
CA THR A 351 -4.12 -10.75 13.47
C THR A 351 -5.54 -11.31 13.41
N ALA A 352 -5.78 -12.33 12.62
CA ALA A 352 -7.10 -12.96 12.51
C ALA A 352 -7.54 -13.57 13.85
N TRP A 353 -6.63 -14.25 14.55
CA TRP A 353 -6.88 -14.80 15.88
C TRP A 353 -7.19 -13.69 16.90
N ALA A 354 -6.40 -12.64 16.93
CA ALA A 354 -6.62 -11.51 17.83
C ALA A 354 -7.96 -10.81 17.60
N LEU A 355 -8.48 -10.84 16.37
CA LEU A 355 -9.81 -10.36 15.97
C LEU A 355 -10.92 -11.41 16.20
N GLY A 356 -10.63 -12.50 16.93
CA GLY A 356 -11.62 -13.51 17.35
C GLY A 356 -11.89 -14.61 16.34
N ARG A 357 -11.02 -14.82 15.34
CA ARG A 357 -11.15 -15.94 14.40
C ARG A 357 -10.35 -17.15 14.91
N ASP A 358 -10.95 -18.33 14.82
CA ASP A 358 -10.27 -19.57 15.19
C ASP A 358 -9.27 -20.00 14.10
N PRO A 359 -7.97 -20.15 14.40
CA PRO A 359 -6.97 -20.63 13.46
C PRO A 359 -7.30 -21.99 12.84
N ALA A 360 -7.86 -22.91 13.62
CA ALA A 360 -8.28 -24.21 13.10
C ALA A 360 -9.32 -24.11 11.97
N ALA A 361 -10.13 -23.05 11.96
CA ALA A 361 -11.15 -22.82 10.93
C ALA A 361 -10.62 -22.13 9.67
N PHE A 362 -9.64 -21.22 9.79
CA PHE A 362 -9.18 -20.43 8.63
C PHE A 362 -7.88 -20.95 8.01
N ILE A 363 -6.98 -21.58 8.75
CA ILE A 363 -5.70 -22.09 8.21
C ILE A 363 -5.90 -23.11 7.08
N PRO A 364 -6.85 -24.04 7.12
CA PRO A 364 -7.06 -24.97 5.99
C PRO A 364 -7.36 -24.29 4.65
N ARG A 365 -7.81 -23.03 4.66
CA ARG A 365 -8.05 -22.25 3.43
C ARG A 365 -6.76 -21.85 2.72
N MET A 366 -5.59 -21.95 3.37
CA MET A 366 -4.29 -21.62 2.76
C MET A 366 -4.01 -22.42 1.48
N ARG A 367 -4.52 -23.66 1.37
CA ARG A 367 -4.40 -24.46 0.14
C ARG A 367 -5.02 -23.77 -1.09
N GLY A 368 -6.02 -22.92 -0.90
CA GLY A 368 -6.68 -22.13 -1.95
C GLY A 368 -6.09 -20.74 -2.16
N PHE A 369 -5.05 -20.36 -1.42
CA PHE A 369 -4.43 -19.04 -1.56
C PHE A 369 -3.55 -19.01 -2.81
N LYS A 370 -3.92 -18.15 -3.77
CA LYS A 370 -3.23 -18.05 -5.07
C LYS A 370 -1.95 -17.22 -5.05
N GLY A 371 -1.44 -16.88 -3.86
CA GLY A 371 -0.32 -15.95 -3.73
C GLY A 371 -0.76 -14.49 -3.84
N VAL A 372 0.23 -13.61 -3.90
CA VAL A 372 0.06 -12.16 -4.04
C VAL A 372 0.69 -11.71 -5.36
N PRO A 373 -0.04 -11.02 -6.23
CA PRO A 373 0.48 -10.61 -7.53
C PRO A 373 1.82 -9.89 -7.42
N GLY A 374 2.84 -10.41 -8.13
CA GLY A 374 4.19 -9.84 -8.13
C GLY A 374 4.94 -9.86 -6.79
N ARG A 375 4.59 -10.76 -5.89
CA ARG A 375 5.31 -11.02 -4.62
C ARG A 375 5.68 -12.49 -4.55
N MET A 376 6.86 -12.84 -5.04
CA MET A 376 7.27 -14.23 -5.27
C MET A 376 6.17 -15.04 -5.96
N GLU A 377 5.48 -14.39 -6.90
CA GLU A 377 4.40 -15.02 -7.67
C GLU A 377 4.98 -16.08 -8.57
N ARG A 378 4.59 -17.33 -8.34
CA ARG A 378 4.99 -18.43 -9.19
C ARG A 378 4.18 -18.45 -10.46
N ILE A 379 4.85 -18.61 -11.60
CA ILE A 379 4.22 -18.79 -12.92
C ILE A 379 4.39 -20.26 -13.31
N GLU A 380 3.27 -20.97 -13.46
CA GLU A 380 3.22 -22.40 -13.79
C GLU A 380 2.46 -22.57 -15.11
N GLU A 381 3.21 -22.85 -16.17
CA GLU A 381 2.69 -23.10 -17.53
C GLU A 381 3.24 -24.46 -18.08
N GLY A 382 3.52 -25.42 -17.17
CA GLY A 382 4.02 -26.75 -17.52
C GLY A 382 5.53 -26.88 -17.71
N GLN A 383 6.31 -25.82 -17.49
CA GLN A 383 7.77 -25.86 -17.56
C GLN A 383 8.40 -26.68 -16.40
N PRO A 384 9.55 -27.35 -16.62
CA PRO A 384 10.20 -28.22 -15.63
C PRO A 384 11.11 -27.49 -14.61
N PHE A 385 11.06 -26.15 -14.58
CA PHE A 385 11.83 -25.27 -13.69
C PHE A 385 10.93 -24.24 -13.04
N ASN A 386 11.34 -23.65 -11.94
CA ASN A 386 10.57 -22.58 -11.30
C ASN A 386 10.75 -21.25 -12.02
N VAL A 387 9.64 -20.51 -12.20
CA VAL A 387 9.67 -19.09 -12.57
C VAL A 387 8.89 -18.31 -11.53
N LEU A 388 9.54 -17.31 -10.96
CA LEU A 388 8.98 -16.44 -9.93
C LEU A 388 9.10 -14.98 -10.36
N VAL A 389 8.05 -14.21 -10.11
CA VAL A 389 8.02 -12.76 -10.36
C VAL A 389 7.92 -12.04 -9.03
N ASP A 390 8.84 -11.08 -8.79
CA ASP A 390 8.89 -10.34 -7.52
C ASP A 390 9.14 -8.85 -7.70
N TYR A 391 8.70 -8.08 -6.75
CA TYR A 391 8.90 -6.62 -6.69
C TYR A 391 10.25 -6.21 -6.09
N ALA A 392 11.17 -7.12 -5.82
CA ALA A 392 12.48 -6.84 -5.27
C ALA A 392 13.28 -5.88 -6.17
N HIS A 393 13.40 -4.62 -5.74
CA HIS A 393 14.02 -3.51 -6.49
C HIS A 393 15.03 -2.71 -5.63
N THR A 394 15.48 -3.31 -4.51
CA THR A 394 16.55 -2.82 -3.65
C THR A 394 17.55 -3.94 -3.39
N ASP A 395 18.78 -3.59 -3.00
CA ASP A 395 19.82 -4.56 -2.67
C ASP A 395 19.40 -5.49 -1.52
N ASP A 396 18.75 -4.98 -0.49
CA ASP A 396 18.23 -5.77 0.64
C ASP A 396 17.12 -6.74 0.19
N ALA A 397 16.15 -6.26 -0.59
CA ALA A 397 15.07 -7.11 -1.08
C ALA A 397 15.60 -8.22 -2.02
N LEU A 398 16.59 -7.91 -2.88
CA LEU A 398 17.22 -8.90 -3.75
C LEU A 398 18.01 -9.94 -2.95
N ARG A 399 18.77 -9.53 -1.91
CA ARG A 399 19.48 -10.48 -1.02
C ARG A 399 18.49 -11.43 -0.34
N ASN A 400 17.41 -10.91 0.20
CA ASN A 400 16.38 -11.70 0.86
C ASN A 400 15.71 -12.68 -0.11
N ALA A 401 15.32 -12.23 -1.29
CA ALA A 401 14.67 -13.06 -2.30
C ALA A 401 15.61 -14.13 -2.86
N LEU A 402 16.80 -13.74 -3.28
CA LEU A 402 17.78 -14.65 -3.87
C LEU A 402 18.38 -15.62 -2.84
N GLY A 403 18.70 -15.15 -1.63
CA GLY A 403 19.18 -16.00 -0.54
C GLY A 403 18.18 -17.09 -0.18
N MET A 404 16.89 -16.73 -0.12
CA MET A 404 15.82 -17.70 0.09
C MET A 404 15.73 -18.70 -1.06
N LEU A 405 15.73 -18.23 -2.32
CA LEU A 405 15.66 -19.10 -3.48
C LEU A 405 16.87 -20.03 -3.57
N ARG A 406 18.06 -19.52 -3.24
CA ARG A 406 19.27 -20.35 -3.24
C ARG A 406 19.17 -21.53 -2.27
N ALA A 407 18.59 -21.32 -1.10
CA ALA A 407 18.43 -22.36 -0.08
C ALA A 407 17.50 -23.50 -0.50
N ILE A 408 16.57 -23.26 -1.42
CA ILE A 408 15.55 -24.25 -1.85
C ILE A 408 15.71 -24.69 -3.31
N THR A 409 16.63 -24.10 -4.09
CA THR A 409 16.84 -24.42 -5.50
C THR A 409 17.90 -25.53 -5.64
N PRO A 410 17.55 -26.72 -6.15
CA PRO A 410 18.53 -27.78 -6.34
C PRO A 410 19.47 -27.53 -7.53
N GLY A 411 19.01 -26.82 -8.56
CA GLY A 411 19.77 -26.44 -9.75
C GLY A 411 20.36 -25.04 -9.67
N ARG A 412 20.46 -24.38 -10.83
CA ARG A 412 20.96 -23.02 -10.94
C ARG A 412 19.88 -22.00 -10.53
N LEU A 413 20.34 -20.90 -9.95
CA LEU A 413 19.53 -19.72 -9.69
C LEU A 413 19.85 -18.66 -10.74
N LEU A 414 18.88 -18.40 -11.64
CA LEU A 414 18.95 -17.39 -12.68
C LEU A 414 18.14 -16.17 -12.26
N VAL A 415 18.56 -14.97 -12.68
CA VAL A 415 17.83 -13.74 -12.34
C VAL A 415 17.75 -12.78 -13.51
N VAL A 416 16.57 -12.21 -13.77
CA VAL A 416 16.36 -11.03 -14.61
C VAL A 416 16.08 -9.86 -13.69
N PHE A 417 16.83 -8.76 -13.81
CA PHE A 417 16.65 -7.59 -12.96
C PHE A 417 17.08 -6.31 -13.65
N GLY A 418 16.60 -5.17 -13.13
CA GLY A 418 16.97 -3.85 -13.61
C GLY A 418 16.90 -2.80 -12.52
N CYS A 419 17.35 -1.58 -12.85
CA CYS A 419 17.27 -0.43 -11.97
C CYS A 419 16.43 0.68 -12.58
N GLY A 420 15.59 1.34 -11.76
CA GLY A 420 14.80 2.48 -12.20
C GLY A 420 15.64 3.74 -12.42
N GLY A 421 15.29 4.50 -13.45
CA GLY A 421 15.81 5.85 -13.69
C GLY A 421 15.19 6.89 -12.77
N ASN A 422 15.84 8.06 -12.62
CA ASN A 422 15.42 9.17 -11.74
C ASN A 422 15.17 8.71 -10.29
N ARG A 423 16.00 7.80 -9.80
CA ARG A 423 15.98 7.23 -8.45
C ARG A 423 17.38 7.25 -7.84
N ASP A 424 17.50 6.79 -6.60
CA ASP A 424 18.79 6.65 -5.92
C ASP A 424 19.76 5.81 -6.76
N ARG A 425 20.79 6.47 -7.29
CA ARG A 425 21.81 5.85 -8.13
C ARG A 425 22.77 4.97 -7.30
N THR A 426 22.95 5.30 -6.02
CA THR A 426 23.90 4.61 -5.14
C THR A 426 23.52 3.15 -4.85
N LYS A 427 22.26 2.79 -5.05
CA LYS A 427 21.78 1.40 -4.91
C LYS A 427 22.15 0.52 -6.11
N ARG A 428 22.36 1.10 -7.31
CA ARG A 428 22.56 0.36 -8.57
C ARG A 428 23.74 -0.65 -8.47
N PRO A 429 24.96 -0.24 -8.10
CA PRO A 429 26.07 -1.19 -7.94
C PRO A 429 25.84 -2.18 -6.79
N ARG A 430 25.14 -1.79 -5.71
CA ARG A 430 24.83 -2.69 -4.60
C ARG A 430 23.85 -3.78 -5.00
N MET A 431 22.87 -3.47 -5.85
CA MET A 431 21.96 -4.46 -6.38
C MET A 431 22.67 -5.51 -7.24
N VAL A 432 23.63 -5.11 -8.08
CA VAL A 432 24.45 -6.05 -8.87
C VAL A 432 25.25 -6.96 -7.96
N ARG A 433 25.92 -6.42 -6.92
CA ARG A 433 26.66 -7.24 -5.94
C ARG A 433 25.75 -8.25 -5.25
N ALA A 434 24.56 -7.82 -4.82
CA ALA A 434 23.59 -8.71 -4.19
C ALA A 434 23.14 -9.83 -5.15
N VAL A 435 22.96 -9.52 -6.43
CA VAL A 435 22.62 -10.52 -7.43
C VAL A 435 23.77 -11.52 -7.63
N GLN A 436 24.99 -11.06 -7.83
CA GLN A 436 26.15 -11.94 -8.10
C GLN A 436 26.61 -12.76 -6.89
N GLU A 437 26.19 -12.36 -5.67
CA GLU A 437 26.46 -13.12 -4.45
C GLU A 437 25.66 -14.43 -4.39
N PHE A 438 24.44 -14.45 -4.93
CA PHE A 438 23.51 -15.59 -4.78
C PHE A 438 23.18 -16.28 -6.10
N ALA A 439 23.15 -15.55 -7.22
CA ALA A 439 22.74 -16.09 -8.51
C ALA A 439 23.92 -16.70 -9.27
N ASP A 440 23.66 -17.81 -9.97
CA ASP A 440 24.63 -18.44 -10.87
C ASP A 440 24.77 -17.66 -12.17
N TYR A 441 23.69 -16.99 -12.62
CA TYR A 441 23.71 -16.14 -13.81
C TYR A 441 22.65 -15.04 -13.77
N ALA A 442 22.97 -13.88 -14.33
CA ALA A 442 22.13 -12.69 -14.31
C ALA A 442 21.90 -12.09 -15.71
N PHE A 443 20.69 -11.61 -15.94
CA PHE A 443 20.30 -10.85 -17.11
C PHE A 443 19.90 -9.43 -16.65
N ALA A 444 20.83 -8.49 -16.80
CA ALA A 444 20.58 -7.08 -16.47
C ALA A 444 19.82 -6.40 -17.60
N THR A 445 18.71 -5.73 -17.28
CA THR A 445 17.81 -5.15 -18.28
C THR A 445 17.18 -3.83 -17.81
N ALA A 446 16.41 -3.17 -18.69
CA ALA A 446 15.65 -1.99 -18.31
C ALA A 446 14.50 -2.35 -17.36
N ASP A 447 14.32 -1.54 -16.33
CA ASP A 447 13.15 -1.51 -15.46
C ASP A 447 12.18 -0.41 -15.93
N ASN A 448 12.11 0.72 -15.27
CA ASN A 448 11.48 1.98 -15.70
C ASN A 448 12.56 3.05 -15.88
N PRO A 449 13.17 3.21 -17.07
CA PRO A 449 14.26 4.15 -17.28
C PRO A 449 13.86 5.61 -17.08
N ARG A 450 12.59 5.95 -17.29
CA ARG A 450 12.07 7.32 -17.25
C ARG A 450 12.86 8.23 -18.20
N SER A 451 13.35 9.38 -17.72
CA SER A 451 14.14 10.31 -18.54
C SER A 451 15.63 9.95 -18.65
N GLU A 452 16.10 8.90 -17.95
CA GLU A 452 17.49 8.46 -18.06
C GLU A 452 17.67 7.47 -19.24
N GLN A 453 18.82 7.54 -19.90
CA GLN A 453 19.20 6.54 -20.89
C GLN A 453 19.56 5.21 -20.20
N VAL A 454 19.09 4.09 -20.76
CA VAL A 454 19.36 2.74 -20.22
C VAL A 454 20.85 2.48 -20.10
N SER A 455 21.65 2.92 -21.08
CA SER A 455 23.11 2.79 -21.07
C SER A 455 23.76 3.42 -19.84
N ARG A 456 23.31 4.62 -19.42
CA ARG A 456 23.81 5.28 -18.22
C ARG A 456 23.45 4.54 -16.92
N ILE A 457 22.23 3.97 -16.89
CA ILE A 457 21.82 3.11 -15.78
C ILE A 457 22.72 1.89 -15.69
N PHE A 458 23.04 1.27 -16.84
CA PHE A 458 23.95 0.14 -16.91
C PHE A 458 25.38 0.52 -16.51
N ASP A 459 25.87 1.71 -16.83
CA ASP A 459 27.20 2.16 -16.42
C ASP A 459 27.31 2.21 -14.88
N ASP A 460 26.31 2.80 -14.20
CA ASP A 460 26.28 2.79 -12.74
C ASP A 460 26.17 1.35 -12.17
N MET A 461 25.43 0.47 -12.82
CA MET A 461 25.29 -0.93 -12.39
C MET A 461 26.62 -1.69 -12.55
N ARG A 462 27.39 -1.43 -13.63
CA ARG A 462 28.68 -2.08 -13.90
C ARG A 462 29.70 -1.86 -12.81
N GLU A 463 29.64 -0.75 -12.07
CA GLU A 463 30.50 -0.50 -10.90
C GLU A 463 30.34 -1.55 -9.79
N GLY A 464 29.25 -2.30 -9.82
CA GLY A 464 28.98 -3.38 -8.86
C GLY A 464 29.39 -4.77 -9.32
N VAL A 465 29.86 -4.93 -10.56
CA VAL A 465 30.20 -6.22 -11.15
C VAL A 465 31.45 -6.78 -10.48
N THR A 466 31.35 -8.00 -9.98
CA THR A 466 32.46 -8.77 -9.40
C THR A 466 32.91 -9.88 -10.33
N ASP A 467 32.01 -10.40 -11.17
CA ASP A 467 32.29 -11.46 -12.16
C ASP A 467 31.56 -11.11 -13.47
N PRO A 468 32.28 -10.58 -14.48
CA PRO A 468 31.68 -10.20 -15.76
C PRO A 468 31.11 -11.36 -16.59
N GLU A 469 31.56 -12.59 -16.35
CA GLU A 469 31.11 -13.78 -17.08
C GLU A 469 29.73 -14.25 -16.59
N LYS A 470 29.30 -13.82 -15.42
CA LYS A 470 28.00 -14.19 -14.82
C LYS A 470 26.88 -13.19 -15.09
N ILE A 471 27.06 -12.23 -16.02
CA ILE A 471 26.04 -11.22 -16.27
C ILE A 471 25.98 -10.83 -17.76
N THR A 472 24.78 -10.82 -18.32
CA THR A 472 24.51 -10.30 -19.66
C THR A 472 23.66 -9.05 -19.59
N TRP A 473 23.98 -8.05 -20.43
CA TRP A 473 23.31 -6.75 -20.51
C TRP A 473 22.39 -6.70 -21.73
N ILE A 474 21.09 -6.48 -21.52
CA ILE A 474 20.07 -6.53 -22.57
C ILE A 474 19.07 -5.41 -22.32
N ASP A 475 19.00 -4.41 -23.20
CA ASP A 475 18.12 -3.25 -23.04
C ASP A 475 16.65 -3.65 -23.03
N ASP A 476 16.24 -4.52 -23.94
CA ASP A 476 14.86 -5.00 -24.07
C ASP A 476 14.55 -6.06 -23.00
N ARG A 477 13.63 -5.71 -22.08
CA ARG A 477 13.24 -6.58 -20.97
C ARG A 477 12.56 -7.88 -21.43
N ARG A 478 11.72 -7.82 -22.47
CA ARG A 478 11.08 -9.02 -23.02
C ARG A 478 12.12 -9.99 -23.57
N ARG A 479 13.13 -9.47 -24.28
CA ARG A 479 14.24 -10.26 -24.79
C ARG A 479 15.08 -10.85 -23.66
N ALA A 480 15.34 -10.08 -22.60
CA ALA A 480 16.05 -10.57 -21.42
C ALA A 480 15.32 -11.74 -20.77
N ILE A 481 14.00 -11.61 -20.56
CA ILE A 481 13.15 -12.69 -20.05
C ILE A 481 13.17 -13.91 -20.96
N SER A 482 13.07 -13.73 -22.30
CA SER A 482 13.12 -14.83 -23.25
C SER A 482 14.43 -15.62 -23.16
N LEU A 483 15.58 -14.92 -23.15
CA LEU A 483 16.89 -15.55 -23.05
C LEU A 483 17.10 -16.28 -21.70
N ALA A 484 16.57 -15.72 -20.62
CA ALA A 484 16.61 -16.37 -19.32
C ALA A 484 15.78 -17.65 -19.29
N LEU A 485 14.58 -17.63 -19.89
CA LEU A 485 13.72 -18.82 -20.05
C LEU A 485 14.35 -19.87 -20.98
N ASP A 486 15.09 -19.46 -22.01
CA ASP A 486 15.83 -20.37 -22.91
C ASP A 486 17.01 -21.05 -22.23
N SER A 487 17.62 -20.37 -21.26
CA SER A 487 18.78 -20.85 -20.51
C SER A 487 18.41 -21.81 -19.37
N ALA A 488 17.15 -21.76 -18.89
CA ALA A 488 16.70 -22.52 -17.72
C ALA A 488 16.57 -24.02 -18.04
N LYS A 489 16.97 -24.86 -17.06
CA LYS A 489 16.94 -26.33 -17.13
C LYS A 489 16.07 -26.90 -16.00
N PRO A 490 15.65 -28.18 -16.10
CA PRO A 490 14.95 -28.84 -15.01
C PRO A 490 15.70 -28.68 -13.67
N GLY A 491 14.97 -28.29 -12.62
CA GLY A 491 15.53 -28.04 -11.28
C GLY A 491 16.07 -26.64 -11.05
N ASP A 492 16.18 -25.79 -12.09
CA ASP A 492 16.59 -24.39 -11.95
C ASP A 492 15.45 -23.54 -11.36
N SER A 493 15.81 -22.41 -10.76
CA SER A 493 14.87 -21.30 -10.45
C SER A 493 15.25 -20.06 -11.24
N LEU A 494 14.26 -19.42 -11.85
CA LEU A 494 14.38 -18.12 -12.50
C LEU A 494 13.57 -17.08 -11.73
N LEU A 495 14.26 -16.07 -11.17
CA LEU A 495 13.62 -14.91 -10.57
C LEU A 495 13.56 -13.75 -11.58
N ILE A 496 12.39 -13.19 -11.81
CA ILE A 496 12.19 -11.95 -12.55
C ILE A 496 11.86 -10.86 -11.53
N ALA A 497 12.85 -10.00 -11.26
CA ALA A 497 12.82 -9.03 -10.19
C ALA A 497 12.66 -7.58 -10.69
N GLY A 498 12.10 -6.74 -9.81
CA GLY A 498 11.98 -5.29 -9.98
C GLY A 498 10.56 -4.81 -10.11
N LYS A 499 9.82 -5.29 -11.11
CA LYS A 499 8.48 -4.77 -11.44
C LYS A 499 7.34 -5.43 -10.66
N GLY A 500 7.47 -6.72 -10.35
CA GLY A 500 6.44 -7.47 -9.63
C GLY A 500 5.05 -7.35 -10.26
N HIS A 501 4.15 -6.62 -9.63
CA HIS A 501 2.77 -6.41 -10.07
C HIS A 501 2.59 -5.26 -11.07
N GLU A 502 3.63 -4.46 -11.35
CA GLU A 502 3.53 -3.34 -12.29
C GLU A 502 3.20 -3.82 -13.70
N GLY A 503 2.14 -3.25 -14.28
CA GLY A 503 1.67 -3.59 -15.63
C GLY A 503 2.15 -2.63 -16.72
N TYR A 504 3.27 -1.89 -16.48
CA TYR A 504 3.78 -0.89 -17.42
C TYR A 504 5.29 -0.76 -17.38
N GLN A 505 5.89 -0.22 -18.44
CA GLN A 505 7.24 0.35 -18.48
C GLN A 505 7.17 1.84 -18.82
N GLU A 506 7.98 2.66 -18.11
CA GLU A 506 8.00 4.11 -18.25
C GLU A 506 9.31 4.55 -18.93
N PHE A 507 9.21 5.16 -20.13
CA PHE A 507 10.31 5.70 -20.91
C PHE A 507 10.04 7.18 -21.19
N ALA A 508 10.88 8.10 -20.71
CA ALA A 508 10.73 9.55 -20.89
C ALA A 508 9.27 10.00 -20.69
N ASP A 509 8.60 10.37 -21.76
CA ASP A 509 7.21 10.86 -21.73
C ASP A 509 6.18 9.77 -22.11
N THR A 510 6.63 8.51 -22.26
CA THR A 510 5.80 7.41 -22.73
C THR A 510 5.68 6.32 -21.66
N VAL A 511 4.45 5.91 -21.38
CA VAL A 511 4.15 4.74 -20.56
C VAL A 511 3.60 3.64 -21.46
N MET A 512 4.29 2.51 -21.52
CA MET A 512 3.92 1.37 -22.34
C MET A 512 3.37 0.24 -21.46
N PRO A 513 2.30 -0.46 -21.88
CA PRO A 513 1.86 -1.68 -21.20
C PRO A 513 2.97 -2.73 -21.19
N PHE A 514 3.32 -3.24 -20.02
CA PHE A 514 4.31 -4.29 -19.85
C PHE A 514 4.13 -4.98 -18.51
N ASP A 515 3.81 -6.26 -18.51
CA ASP A 515 3.63 -7.07 -17.31
C ASP A 515 4.55 -8.30 -17.39
N ASP A 516 5.52 -8.39 -16.48
CA ASP A 516 6.47 -9.51 -16.43
C ASP A 516 5.77 -10.88 -16.42
N ARG A 517 4.66 -10.99 -15.67
CA ARG A 517 3.89 -12.23 -15.49
C ARG A 517 3.23 -12.66 -16.81
N GLN A 518 2.65 -11.69 -17.51
CA GLN A 518 2.03 -11.93 -18.82
C GLN A 518 3.07 -12.30 -19.87
N VAL A 519 4.20 -11.58 -19.91
CA VAL A 519 5.31 -11.85 -20.83
C VAL A 519 5.84 -13.28 -20.63
N VAL A 520 6.01 -13.72 -19.37
CA VAL A 520 6.45 -15.09 -19.07
C VAL A 520 5.45 -16.12 -19.59
N ARG A 521 4.16 -15.97 -19.29
CA ARG A 521 3.10 -16.89 -19.76
C ARG A 521 3.07 -16.97 -21.27
N GLU A 522 3.12 -15.84 -21.96
CA GLU A 522 3.18 -15.79 -23.43
C GLU A 522 4.39 -16.53 -24.00
N LEU A 523 5.59 -16.29 -23.44
CA LEU A 523 6.82 -16.88 -23.94
C LEU A 523 6.89 -18.39 -23.70
N ILE A 524 6.39 -18.88 -22.57
CA ILE A 524 6.31 -20.33 -22.28
C ILE A 524 5.24 -20.97 -23.18
N GLY A 525 4.05 -20.37 -23.32
CA GLY A 525 2.98 -20.88 -24.17
C GLY A 525 3.36 -20.98 -25.65
N VAL A 526 4.08 -20.00 -26.20
CA VAL A 526 4.61 -20.05 -27.57
C VAL A 526 5.61 -21.19 -27.75
N LYS A 527 6.42 -21.52 -26.73
CA LYS A 527 7.37 -22.64 -26.78
C LYS A 527 6.65 -23.99 -26.77
N ALA A 528 5.64 -24.14 -25.92
CA ALA A 528 4.83 -25.37 -25.87
C ALA A 528 4.12 -25.70 -27.18
N LEU A 529 3.83 -24.68 -28.04
CA LEU A 529 3.25 -24.87 -29.35
C LEU A 529 4.30 -25.25 -30.43
N ARG A 530 5.60 -25.15 -30.15
CA ARG A 530 6.70 -25.46 -31.09
C ARG A 530 7.39 -26.79 -30.83
N THR A 531 7.10 -27.41 -29.65
CA THR A 531 7.53 -28.76 -29.28
C THR A 531 6.42 -29.76 -29.51
#